data_d317a9bb0db98c451d8ee4423ad1955e
#
_entry.id   d317a9bb0db98c451d8ee4423ad1955e
#
_cell.length_a   1.000
_cell.length_b   1.000
_cell.length_c   1.000
_cell.angle_alpha   90.00
_cell.angle_beta   90.00
_cell.angle_gamma   90.00
#
_symmetry.space_group_name_H-M   'P 1'
#
loop_
_entity.id
_entity.type
_entity.pdbx_description
1 polymer ?
#
loop_
_entity_poly.entity_id
_entity_poly.type
_entity_poly.pdbx_seq_one_letter_code
_entity_poly.pdbx_strand_id
1 'polypeptide(L)'
;MIQRNIRTPIMHRAVEANGFVYIGGTIADDTSVSMGEQTRNILGKIAGYLKEAGTDATKVVAASIFVTDLSQKKEMDAVWTEFFGDNLPARATVGVADLGGGALIEVVVTAIKG
;
A
#
# COMPACT_ATOMS: atom_id res chain seq x y z
N MET A 1 -1.56 -6.74 -22.90
CA MET A 1 -1.95 -5.32 -22.99
C MET A 1 -1.81 -4.66 -21.63
N ILE A 2 -1.41 -3.41 -21.61
CA ILE A 2 -1.26 -2.66 -20.35
C ILE A 2 -2.47 -1.75 -20.17
N GLN A 3 -3.10 -1.83 -18.99
CA GLN A 3 -4.23 -0.97 -18.61
C GLN A 3 -3.77 -0.05 -17.47
N ARG A 4 -3.87 1.26 -17.69
CA ARG A 4 -3.47 2.26 -16.69
C ARG A 4 -4.69 2.93 -16.12
N ASN A 5 -4.80 2.95 -14.79
CA ASN A 5 -5.96 3.49 -14.06
C ASN A 5 -5.52 4.57 -13.08
N ILE A 6 -6.41 5.53 -12.85
CA ILE A 6 -6.27 6.57 -11.82
C ILE A 6 -5.00 7.39 -12.03
N ARG A 7 -5.05 8.27 -13.01
CA ARG A 7 -3.92 9.14 -13.35
C ARG A 7 -3.69 10.22 -12.29
N THR A 8 -2.41 10.48 -11.97
CA THR A 8 -1.95 11.65 -11.23
C THR A 8 -1.00 12.46 -12.11
N PRO A 9 -0.50 13.62 -11.68
CA PRO A 9 0.48 14.37 -12.47
C PRO A 9 1.77 13.62 -12.78
N ILE A 10 2.12 12.61 -11.98
CA ILE A 10 3.43 11.94 -12.10
C ILE A 10 3.34 10.42 -12.34
N MET A 11 2.15 9.81 -12.18
CA MET A 11 2.02 8.35 -12.32
C MET A 11 0.56 7.95 -12.52
N HIS A 12 0.33 6.67 -12.70
CA HIS A 12 -1.00 6.06 -12.48
C HIS A 12 -0.96 5.30 -11.17
N ARG A 13 -2.03 5.39 -10.38
CA ARG A 13 -2.12 4.71 -9.09
C ARG A 13 -2.15 3.19 -9.25
N ALA A 14 -2.72 2.71 -10.33
CA ALA A 14 -2.81 1.29 -10.61
C ALA A 14 -2.49 1.01 -12.07
N VAL A 15 -1.69 -0.02 -12.32
CA VAL A 15 -1.34 -0.47 -13.67
C VAL A 15 -1.56 -1.98 -13.73
N GLU A 16 -2.30 -2.43 -14.73
CA GLU A 16 -2.58 -3.86 -14.95
C GLU A 16 -1.75 -4.35 -16.14
N ALA A 17 -1.09 -5.48 -15.96
CA ALA A 17 -0.33 -6.13 -17.04
C ALA A 17 -0.19 -7.61 -16.72
N ASN A 18 -0.42 -8.46 -17.72
CA ASN A 18 -0.24 -9.92 -17.61
C ASN A 18 -0.94 -10.57 -16.41
N GLY A 19 -2.13 -10.08 -16.06
CA GLY A 19 -2.89 -10.61 -14.93
C GLY A 19 -2.46 -10.09 -13.57
N PHE A 20 -1.50 -9.17 -13.52
CA PHE A 20 -1.06 -8.51 -12.30
C PHE A 20 -1.59 -7.09 -12.22
N VAL A 21 -1.82 -6.62 -10.99
CA VAL A 21 -2.18 -5.24 -10.69
C VAL A 21 -1.09 -4.65 -9.81
N TYR A 22 -0.44 -3.60 -10.30
CA TYR A 22 0.64 -2.91 -9.59
C TYR A 22 0.08 -1.63 -9.01
N ILE A 23 0.13 -1.49 -7.68
CA ILE A 23 -0.30 -0.26 -7.00
C ILE A 23 0.95 0.56 -6.66
N GLY A 24 0.98 1.79 -7.11
CA GLY A 24 2.09 2.71 -6.86
C GLY A 24 2.21 3.08 -5.39
N GLY A 25 3.35 3.64 -5.00
CA GLY A 25 3.61 4.05 -3.63
C GLY A 25 2.48 4.93 -3.09
N THR A 26 1.94 4.55 -1.93
CA THR A 26 0.78 5.20 -1.32
C THR A 26 1.13 5.65 0.09
N ILE A 27 0.89 6.93 0.39
CA ILE A 27 1.05 7.52 1.71
C ILE A 27 -0.31 7.96 2.25
N ALA A 28 -0.38 8.23 3.56
CA ALA A 28 -1.61 8.68 4.19
C ALA A 28 -1.98 10.12 3.75
N ASP A 29 -3.26 10.42 3.79
CA ASP A 29 -3.77 11.76 3.50
C ASP A 29 -3.37 12.74 4.61
N ASP A 30 -3.45 12.29 5.87
CA ASP A 30 -3.04 13.08 7.04
C ASP A 30 -1.78 12.46 7.63
N THR A 31 -0.65 13.14 7.48
CA THR A 31 0.64 12.69 7.97
C THR A 31 0.95 13.16 9.39
N SER A 32 0.02 13.84 10.05
CA SER A 32 0.16 14.29 11.44
C SER A 32 -0.26 13.22 12.46
N VAL A 33 -0.94 12.17 12.00
CA VAL A 33 -1.41 11.08 12.87
C VAL A 33 -0.36 10.00 13.06
N SER A 34 -0.63 9.06 13.98
CA SER A 34 0.31 7.97 14.29
C SER A 34 0.58 7.05 13.09
N MET A 35 1.65 6.27 13.17
CA MET A 35 1.97 5.29 12.12
C MET A 35 0.83 4.29 11.93
N GLY A 36 0.21 3.82 13.02
CA GLY A 36 -0.94 2.90 12.92
C GLY A 36 -2.11 3.51 12.17
N GLU A 37 -2.44 4.77 12.46
CA GLU A 37 -3.52 5.47 11.78
C GLU A 37 -3.16 5.75 10.30
N GLN A 38 -1.92 6.10 10.02
CA GLN A 38 -1.46 6.26 8.65
C GLN A 38 -1.57 4.94 7.88
N THR A 39 -1.17 3.83 8.50
CA THR A 39 -1.27 2.49 7.90
C THR A 39 -2.73 2.16 7.57
N ARG A 40 -3.64 2.41 8.49
CA ARG A 40 -5.08 2.16 8.30
C ARG A 40 -5.62 2.94 7.10
N ASN A 41 -5.29 4.22 7.00
CA ASN A 41 -5.71 5.06 5.90
C ASN A 41 -5.14 4.56 4.56
N ILE A 42 -3.84 4.24 4.53
CA ILE A 42 -3.17 3.73 3.33
C ILE A 42 -3.84 2.45 2.83
N LEU A 43 -4.09 1.48 3.72
CA LEU A 43 -4.68 0.21 3.33
C LEU A 43 -6.11 0.39 2.81
N GLY A 44 -6.87 1.32 3.37
CA GLY A 44 -8.18 1.67 2.85
C GLY A 44 -8.11 2.27 1.44
N LYS A 45 -7.14 3.14 1.19
CA LYS A 45 -6.91 3.71 -0.14
C LYS A 45 -6.52 2.63 -1.14
N ILE A 46 -5.60 1.75 -0.77
CA ILE A 46 -5.17 0.63 -1.61
C ILE A 46 -6.34 -0.28 -1.94
N ALA A 47 -7.19 -0.60 -0.96
CA ALA A 47 -8.40 -1.40 -1.19
C ALA A 47 -9.30 -0.77 -2.25
N GLY A 48 -9.46 0.55 -2.22
CA GLY A 48 -10.22 1.29 -3.22
C GLY A 48 -9.61 1.21 -4.61
N TYR A 49 -8.29 1.34 -4.71
CA TYR A 49 -7.59 1.24 -6.00
C TYR A 49 -7.70 -0.17 -6.59
N LEU A 50 -7.58 -1.20 -5.75
CA LEU A 50 -7.73 -2.59 -6.17
C LEU A 50 -9.14 -2.87 -6.68
N LYS A 51 -10.15 -2.37 -5.98
CA LYS A 51 -11.55 -2.52 -6.38
C LYS A 51 -11.78 -1.89 -7.75
N GLU A 52 -11.24 -0.70 -7.99
CA GLU A 52 -11.37 -0.02 -9.26
C GLU A 52 -10.68 -0.78 -10.39
N ALA A 53 -9.58 -1.47 -10.08
CA ALA A 53 -8.89 -2.33 -11.04
C ALA A 53 -9.55 -3.72 -11.22
N GLY A 54 -10.60 -4.01 -10.49
CA GLY A 54 -11.34 -5.27 -10.63
C GLY A 54 -10.79 -6.43 -9.81
N THR A 55 -10.06 -6.14 -8.73
CA THR A 55 -9.55 -7.16 -7.81
C THR A 55 -9.82 -6.72 -6.36
N ASP A 56 -9.16 -7.32 -5.39
CA ASP A 56 -9.37 -6.97 -3.98
C ASP A 56 -8.14 -7.35 -3.13
N ALA A 57 -8.19 -7.00 -1.85
CA ALA A 57 -7.07 -7.19 -0.93
C ALA A 57 -6.70 -8.66 -0.71
N THR A 58 -7.62 -9.60 -0.91
CA THR A 58 -7.31 -11.03 -0.78
C THR A 58 -6.39 -11.53 -1.89
N LYS A 59 -6.23 -10.74 -2.93
CA LYS A 59 -5.41 -11.06 -4.10
C LYS A 59 -4.04 -10.40 -4.08
N VAL A 60 -3.71 -9.65 -3.04
CA VAL A 60 -2.38 -9.05 -2.88
C VAL A 60 -1.38 -10.14 -2.58
N VAL A 61 -0.34 -10.24 -3.38
CA VAL A 61 0.67 -11.30 -3.25
C VAL A 61 2.00 -10.78 -2.70
N ALA A 62 2.31 -9.51 -2.89
CA ALA A 62 3.58 -8.94 -2.44
C ALA A 62 3.40 -7.48 -2.02
N ALA A 63 4.17 -7.07 -1.03
CA ALA A 63 4.17 -5.69 -0.56
C ALA A 63 5.59 -5.26 -0.18
N SER A 64 5.93 -4.01 -0.48
CA SER A 64 7.12 -3.35 0.03
C SER A 64 6.67 -2.17 0.87
N ILE A 65 7.18 -2.09 2.09
CA ILE A 65 6.82 -1.06 3.05
C ILE A 65 8.06 -0.26 3.41
N PHE A 66 7.94 1.06 3.32
CA PHE A 66 9.02 1.99 3.66
C PHE A 66 8.57 2.80 4.86
N VAL A 67 9.39 2.86 5.92
CA VAL A 67 9.06 3.57 7.15
C VAL A 67 10.23 4.46 7.55
N THR A 68 9.92 5.62 8.17
CA THR A 68 10.95 6.55 8.65
C THR A 68 11.38 6.24 10.09
N ASP A 69 10.61 5.42 10.82
CA ASP A 69 10.88 5.11 12.22
C ASP A 69 10.48 3.66 12.53
N LEU A 70 11.45 2.76 12.51
CA LEU A 70 11.24 1.33 12.77
C LEU A 70 10.77 1.07 14.21
N SER A 71 10.96 2.01 15.14
CA SER A 71 10.48 1.84 16.52
C SER A 71 8.96 1.79 16.61
N GLN A 72 8.25 2.29 15.60
CA GLN A 72 6.78 2.29 15.54
C GLN A 72 6.21 1.11 14.75
N LYS A 73 7.07 0.20 14.28
CA LYS A 73 6.65 -0.94 13.45
C LYS A 73 5.55 -1.79 14.09
N LYS A 74 5.54 -1.90 15.41
CA LYS A 74 4.55 -2.71 16.12
C LYS A 74 3.11 -2.27 15.84
N GLU A 75 2.84 -0.98 15.84
CA GLU A 75 1.48 -0.49 15.59
C GLU A 75 1.10 -0.65 14.11
N MET A 76 2.07 -0.52 13.20
CA MET A 76 1.85 -0.83 11.79
C MET A 76 1.50 -2.30 11.60
N ASP A 77 2.27 -3.20 12.21
CA ASP A 77 2.04 -4.64 12.10
C ASP A 77 0.66 -5.04 12.62
N ALA A 78 0.19 -4.43 13.71
CA ALA A 78 -1.13 -4.71 14.26
C ALA A 78 -2.25 -4.36 13.27
N VAL A 79 -2.17 -3.21 12.63
CA VAL A 79 -3.13 -2.78 11.62
C VAL A 79 -3.05 -3.67 10.39
N TRP A 80 -1.83 -4.02 9.97
CA TRP A 80 -1.58 -4.87 8.82
C TRP A 80 -2.22 -6.25 8.96
N THR A 81 -1.98 -6.91 10.10
CA THR A 81 -2.52 -8.25 10.34
C THR A 81 -4.04 -8.25 10.48
N GLU A 82 -4.60 -7.19 11.07
CA GLU A 82 -6.05 -7.04 11.15
C GLU A 82 -6.66 -6.90 9.75
N PHE A 83 -6.02 -6.11 8.89
CA PHE A 83 -6.54 -5.83 7.55
C PHE A 83 -6.50 -7.08 6.65
N PHE A 84 -5.36 -7.75 6.58
CA PHE A 84 -5.18 -8.88 5.67
C PHE A 84 -5.72 -10.21 6.22
N GLY A 85 -5.82 -10.35 7.54
CA GLY A 85 -6.30 -11.59 8.16
C GLY A 85 -5.48 -12.80 7.72
N ASP A 86 -6.13 -13.81 7.18
CA ASP A 86 -5.47 -15.03 6.71
C ASP A 86 -4.76 -14.86 5.36
N ASN A 87 -4.98 -13.74 4.68
CA ASN A 87 -4.44 -13.49 3.33
C ASN A 87 -3.23 -12.57 3.35
N LEU A 88 -2.30 -12.80 4.28
CA LEU A 88 -1.09 -11.97 4.41
C LEU A 88 -0.20 -12.13 3.19
N PRO A 89 0.18 -11.03 2.54
CA PRO A 89 1.11 -11.09 1.40
C PRO A 89 2.55 -11.30 1.86
N ALA A 90 3.41 -11.75 0.93
CA ALA A 90 4.85 -11.66 1.15
C ALA A 90 5.22 -10.18 1.33
N ARG A 91 6.13 -9.87 2.25
CA ARG A 91 6.38 -8.48 2.63
C ARG A 91 7.84 -8.23 2.97
N ALA A 92 8.33 -7.04 2.63
CA ALA A 92 9.57 -6.49 3.17
C ALA A 92 9.26 -5.14 3.79
N THR A 93 9.91 -4.82 4.92
CA THR A 93 9.80 -3.52 5.59
C THR A 93 11.19 -2.92 5.69
N VAL A 94 11.38 -1.72 5.17
CA VAL A 94 12.67 -1.05 5.05
C VAL A 94 12.61 0.31 5.72
N GLY A 95 13.59 0.62 6.56
CA GLY A 95 13.75 1.96 7.12
C GLY A 95 14.39 2.89 6.10
N VAL A 96 13.84 4.08 5.95
CA VAL A 96 14.33 5.11 5.03
C VAL A 96 14.46 6.44 5.77
N ALA A 97 15.25 7.36 5.21
CA ALA A 97 15.50 8.65 5.84
C ALA A 97 14.27 9.56 5.82
N ASP A 98 13.51 9.57 4.71
CA ASP A 98 12.42 10.52 4.50
C ASP A 98 11.51 9.98 3.40
N LEU A 99 10.22 10.28 3.51
CA LEU A 99 9.23 9.91 2.49
C LEU A 99 8.53 11.14 1.89
N GLY A 100 8.93 12.33 2.33
CA GLY A 100 8.30 13.58 1.90
C GLY A 100 7.00 13.86 2.67
N GLY A 101 6.68 15.14 2.84
CA GLY A 101 5.41 15.58 3.43
C GLY A 101 5.14 15.12 4.85
N GLY A 102 6.17 14.68 5.59
CA GLY A 102 5.99 14.18 6.95
C GLY A 102 5.43 12.76 7.04
N ALA A 103 5.29 12.05 5.93
CA ALA A 103 4.78 10.68 5.94
C ALA A 103 5.70 9.76 6.73
N LEU A 104 5.12 8.94 7.59
CA LEU A 104 5.86 7.96 8.39
C LEU A 104 5.97 6.61 7.68
N ILE A 105 5.10 6.34 6.72
CA ILE A 105 5.02 5.05 6.03
C ILE A 105 4.55 5.26 4.59
N GLU A 106 5.12 4.47 3.70
CA GLU A 106 4.67 4.34 2.31
C GLU A 106 4.57 2.86 1.95
N VAL A 107 3.53 2.47 1.22
CA VAL A 107 3.27 1.06 0.88
C VAL A 107 3.12 0.92 -0.63
N VAL A 108 3.79 -0.10 -1.17
CA VAL A 108 3.67 -0.53 -2.56
C VAL A 108 3.19 -1.97 -2.56
N VAL A 109 2.14 -2.29 -3.31
CA VAL A 109 1.65 -3.66 -3.39
C VAL A 109 1.51 -4.13 -4.82
N THR A 110 1.59 -5.46 -4.99
CA THR A 110 1.28 -6.14 -6.24
C THR A 110 0.20 -7.17 -5.94
N ALA A 111 -0.85 -7.19 -6.75
CA ALA A 111 -1.95 -8.12 -6.64
C ALA A 111 -2.12 -8.88 -7.95
N ILE A 112 -2.89 -9.96 -7.91
CA ILE A 112 -3.32 -10.63 -9.14
C ILE A 112 -4.78 -10.28 -9.42
N LYS A 113 -5.15 -10.30 -10.69
CA LYS A 113 -6.52 -10.06 -11.14
C LYS A 113 -7.12 -11.39 -11.58
N GLY A 114 -8.20 -11.75 -10.99
CA GLY A 114 -8.88 -13.01 -11.30
C GLY A 114 -8.76 -14.03 -10.18
#